data_d2a860c383e1db70179747046d89581a
#
_entry.id   d2a860c383e1db70179747046d89581a
#
_cell.length_a   1.000
_cell.length_b   1.000
_cell.length_c   1.000
_cell.angle_alpha   90.00
_cell.angle_beta   90.00
_cell.angle_gamma   90.00
#
_symmetry.space_group_name_H-M   'P 1'
#
loop_
_entity.id
_entity.type
_entity.pdbx_description
1 polymer ?
#
loop_
_entity_poly.entity_id
_entity_poly.type
_entity_poly.pdbx_seq_one_letter_code
_entity_poly.pdbx_strand_id
1 'polypeptide(L)'
;MKKIWILRLFLGGCLSLCAQSKYPPIEELVYTGYYNWGFIWVKAGRVDFSLTTSEKYPNAERLKAVGYSLPSWDWIFTIRDTLISHFDKNTFMPYEFSRKAHEGNYHKTFDYTFHYDDSVVLGDIHRIGKFRRTDTVKLLGQTYDMLSVAWMARELDFDKYQKNDLIPIRILIDSKIYDLYIRYLGVVKSKIAGRKQECYVFSPLLVEGEVFKGGENMKIWLSKDEYRLPLMVEAKILVGSVKAILDRSASKYGDFTE
;
A
#
# COMPACT_ATOMS: atom_id res chain seq x y z
N MET A 1 50.34 50.82 19.55
CA MET A 1 50.02 49.36 19.51
C MET A 1 48.56 49.21 19.10
N LYS A 2 48.31 48.89 17.83
CA LYS A 2 46.93 48.72 17.27
C LYS A 2 46.61 47.24 17.24
N LYS A 3 45.59 46.78 18.03
CA LYS A 3 45.07 45.41 17.98
C LYS A 3 44.09 45.24 16.81
N ILE A 4 44.47 44.40 15.87
CA ILE A 4 43.60 44.00 14.72
C ILE A 4 42.75 42.85 15.19
N TRP A 5 41.42 43.04 15.19
CA TRP A 5 40.46 41.97 15.42
C TRP A 5 40.14 41.32 14.06
N ILE A 6 40.50 40.03 13.95
CA ILE A 6 40.14 39.23 12.77
C ILE A 6 38.77 38.59 13.07
N LEU A 7 37.74 39.09 12.35
CA LEU A 7 36.38 38.56 12.36
C LEU A 7 36.36 37.31 11.46
N ARG A 8 36.36 36.11 12.06
CA ARG A 8 36.11 34.87 11.29
C ARG A 8 34.63 34.74 11.02
N LEU A 9 34.22 34.96 9.77
CA LEU A 9 32.90 34.60 9.27
C LEU A 9 32.84 33.06 9.17
N PHE A 10 32.07 32.43 10.06
CA PHE A 10 31.65 31.03 9.93
C PHE A 10 30.49 31.02 8.91
N LEU A 11 30.79 30.69 7.65
CA LEU A 11 29.76 30.27 6.69
C LEU A 11 29.34 28.84 7.09
N GLY A 12 28.28 28.74 7.89
CA GLY A 12 27.59 27.49 8.14
C GLY A 12 26.84 27.09 6.88
N GLY A 13 27.46 26.24 6.04
CA GLY A 13 26.76 25.59 4.94
C GLY A 13 25.70 24.66 5.53
N CYS A 14 24.44 25.05 5.36
CA CYS A 14 23.30 24.19 5.62
C CYS A 14 23.32 23.09 4.54
N LEU A 15 23.98 21.98 4.83
CA LEU A 15 23.83 20.75 4.05
C LEU A 15 22.41 20.26 4.30
N SER A 16 21.48 20.63 3.41
CA SER A 16 20.18 19.96 3.31
C SER A 16 20.48 18.50 2.99
N LEU A 17 20.46 17.63 4.01
CA LEU A 17 20.32 16.20 3.77
C LEU A 17 18.96 15.99 3.10
N CYS A 18 18.95 15.95 1.76
CA CYS A 18 17.86 15.33 1.05
C CYS A 18 17.79 13.89 1.55
N ALA A 19 16.77 13.54 2.31
CA ALA A 19 16.46 12.15 2.61
C ALA A 19 16.25 11.45 1.27
N GLN A 20 17.22 10.62 0.89
CA GLN A 20 17.17 9.85 -0.34
C GLN A 20 16.07 8.79 -0.14
N SER A 21 15.10 8.72 -1.06
CA SER A 21 14.09 7.66 -0.99
C SER A 21 14.77 6.31 -0.89
N LYS A 22 14.36 5.49 0.07
CA LYS A 22 14.90 4.15 0.30
C LYS A 22 14.59 3.19 -0.84
N TYR A 23 13.56 3.51 -1.61
CA TYR A 23 13.12 2.72 -2.76
C TYR A 23 13.68 3.30 -4.06
N PRO A 24 13.91 2.44 -5.06
CA PRO A 24 14.28 2.92 -6.37
C PRO A 24 13.19 3.84 -6.93
N PRO A 25 13.55 4.82 -7.78
CA PRO A 25 12.60 5.78 -8.34
C PRO A 25 11.50 5.13 -9.19
N ILE A 26 11.70 3.88 -9.58
CA ILE A 26 10.71 3.06 -10.28
C ILE A 26 10.74 1.66 -9.67
N GLU A 27 9.60 1.21 -9.16
CA GLU A 27 9.40 -0.14 -8.65
C GLU A 27 8.18 -0.77 -9.34
N GLU A 28 8.35 -1.93 -9.94
CA GLU A 28 7.27 -2.70 -10.57
C GLU A 28 7.19 -4.06 -9.87
N LEU A 29 6.11 -4.30 -9.13
CA LEU A 29 5.89 -5.56 -8.42
C LEU A 29 4.70 -6.29 -9.02
N VAL A 30 4.94 -7.53 -9.43
CA VAL A 30 3.96 -8.40 -10.08
C VAL A 30 3.61 -9.54 -9.15
N TYR A 31 2.33 -9.79 -8.95
CA TYR A 31 1.84 -10.86 -8.09
C TYR A 31 0.94 -11.81 -8.85
N THR A 32 1.16 -13.11 -8.66
CA THR A 32 0.19 -14.12 -9.05
C THR A 32 -0.83 -14.31 -7.95
N GLY A 33 -2.10 -14.15 -8.29
CA GLY A 33 -3.25 -14.37 -7.41
C GLY A 33 -3.72 -15.83 -7.48
N TYR A 34 -3.92 -16.42 -6.31
CA TYR A 34 -4.45 -17.77 -6.15
C TYR A 34 -5.74 -17.72 -5.35
N TYR A 35 -6.68 -18.58 -5.71
CA TYR A 35 -7.91 -18.83 -4.95
C TYR A 35 -7.89 -20.25 -4.41
N ASN A 36 -8.34 -20.44 -3.18
CA ASN A 36 -8.48 -21.75 -2.58
C ASN A 36 -9.80 -22.39 -3.01
N TRP A 37 -9.71 -23.41 -3.88
CA TRP A 37 -10.84 -24.21 -4.32
C TRP A 37 -10.85 -25.54 -3.60
N GLY A 38 -11.67 -25.67 -2.57
CA GLY A 38 -11.69 -26.86 -1.72
C GLY A 38 -10.36 -27.06 -1.00
N PHE A 39 -9.57 -28.05 -1.44
CA PHE A 39 -8.26 -28.39 -0.84
C PHE A 39 -7.06 -27.95 -1.68
N ILE A 40 -7.28 -27.32 -2.84
CA ILE A 40 -6.22 -26.91 -3.75
C ILE A 40 -6.21 -25.41 -3.98
N TRP A 41 -5.01 -24.87 -4.22
CA TRP A 41 -4.81 -23.49 -4.65
C TRP A 41 -4.73 -23.45 -6.17
N VAL A 42 -5.59 -22.67 -6.80
CA VAL A 42 -5.64 -22.50 -8.24
C VAL A 42 -5.25 -21.07 -8.60
N LYS A 43 -4.47 -20.92 -9.67
CA LYS A 43 -4.09 -19.61 -10.20
C LYS A 43 -5.33 -18.95 -10.80
N ALA A 44 -5.74 -17.82 -10.24
CA ALA A 44 -7.01 -17.18 -10.58
C ALA A 44 -6.89 -15.74 -11.07
N GLY A 45 -5.79 -15.07 -10.74
CA GLY A 45 -5.63 -13.64 -11.09
C GLY A 45 -4.18 -13.17 -11.07
N ARG A 46 -4.04 -11.86 -11.27
CA ARG A 46 -2.78 -11.15 -11.20
C ARG A 46 -3.01 -9.75 -10.62
N VAL A 47 -2.02 -9.23 -9.93
CA VAL A 47 -1.98 -7.84 -9.47
C VAL A 47 -0.61 -7.27 -9.81
N ASP A 48 -0.61 -6.11 -10.48
CA ASP A 48 0.58 -5.38 -10.87
C ASP A 48 0.61 -4.06 -10.11
N PHE A 49 1.71 -3.78 -9.39
CA PHE A 49 1.98 -2.51 -8.76
C PHE A 49 3.07 -1.77 -9.51
N SER A 50 2.91 -0.46 -9.66
CA SER A 50 3.91 0.43 -10.24
C SER A 50 4.04 1.67 -9.37
N LEU A 51 5.23 1.86 -8.78
CA LEU A 51 5.61 3.07 -8.05
C LEU A 51 6.45 3.96 -8.96
N THR A 52 6.09 5.22 -9.07
CA THR A 52 6.81 6.24 -9.85
C THR A 52 6.75 7.59 -9.13
N THR A 53 7.62 8.51 -9.49
CA THR A 53 7.47 9.91 -9.05
C THR A 53 6.15 10.48 -9.56
N SER A 54 5.46 11.25 -8.73
CA SER A 54 4.24 11.94 -9.13
C SER A 54 4.57 13.15 -10.02
N GLU A 55 3.94 13.24 -11.19
CA GLU A 55 4.02 14.43 -12.04
C GLU A 55 3.09 15.55 -11.56
N LYS A 56 2.12 15.22 -10.69
CA LYS A 56 1.07 16.13 -10.24
C LYS A 56 1.44 16.90 -8.98
N TYR A 57 2.19 16.27 -8.07
CA TYR A 57 2.53 16.83 -6.77
C TYR A 57 4.04 16.81 -6.55
N PRO A 58 4.66 17.92 -6.12
CA PRO A 58 6.07 17.93 -5.75
C PRO A 58 6.32 17.05 -4.52
N ASN A 59 7.47 16.40 -4.46
CA ASN A 59 7.87 15.49 -3.38
C ASN A 59 6.90 14.33 -3.12
N ALA A 60 6.10 13.96 -4.11
CA ALA A 60 5.15 12.87 -4.00
C ALA A 60 5.52 11.68 -4.90
N GLU A 61 5.06 10.51 -4.47
CA GLU A 61 5.08 9.29 -5.25
C GLU A 61 3.68 8.98 -5.77
N ARG A 62 3.64 8.30 -6.90
CA ARG A 62 2.43 7.76 -7.51
C ARG A 62 2.50 6.26 -7.51
N LEU A 63 1.64 5.64 -6.70
CA LEU A 63 1.46 4.20 -6.67
C LEU A 63 0.20 3.81 -7.43
N LYS A 64 0.36 2.95 -8.42
CA LYS A 64 -0.75 2.36 -9.17
C LYS A 64 -0.79 0.86 -8.92
N ALA A 65 -1.98 0.33 -8.64
CA ALA A 65 -2.27 -1.09 -8.59
C ALA A 65 -3.31 -1.47 -9.64
N VAL A 66 -3.07 -2.54 -10.39
CA VAL A 66 -4.01 -3.09 -11.36
C VAL A 66 -4.23 -4.55 -11.04
N GLY A 67 -5.45 -4.90 -10.65
CA GLY A 67 -5.85 -6.27 -10.35
C GLY A 67 -6.80 -6.82 -11.40
N TYR A 68 -6.57 -8.05 -11.83
CA TYR A 68 -7.45 -8.71 -12.78
C TYR A 68 -7.51 -10.22 -12.62
N SER A 69 -8.70 -10.78 -12.86
CA SER A 69 -8.91 -12.22 -12.99
C SER A 69 -8.31 -12.73 -14.30
N LEU A 70 -7.82 -13.96 -14.32
CA LEU A 70 -7.40 -14.61 -15.56
C LEU A 70 -8.61 -14.91 -16.45
N PRO A 71 -8.48 -14.85 -17.79
CA PRO A 71 -9.58 -15.13 -18.71
C PRO A 71 -10.28 -16.47 -18.46
N SER A 72 -9.51 -17.48 -18.00
CA SER A 72 -10.06 -18.80 -17.65
C SER A 72 -11.01 -18.80 -16.45
N TRP A 73 -11.07 -17.70 -15.69
CA TRP A 73 -11.91 -17.52 -14.50
C TRP A 73 -13.01 -16.48 -14.68
N ASP A 74 -12.97 -15.69 -15.76
CA ASP A 74 -13.90 -14.59 -16.01
C ASP A 74 -15.37 -15.06 -16.11
N TRP A 75 -15.60 -16.31 -16.47
CA TRP A 75 -16.94 -16.91 -16.50
C TRP A 75 -17.55 -17.15 -15.11
N ILE A 76 -16.71 -17.22 -14.06
CA ILE A 76 -17.19 -17.30 -12.67
C ILE A 76 -17.30 -15.88 -12.10
N PHE A 77 -16.22 -15.10 -12.19
CA PHE A 77 -16.17 -13.75 -11.63
C PHE A 77 -15.10 -12.92 -12.33
N THR A 78 -15.51 -11.85 -12.98
CA THR A 78 -14.60 -10.92 -13.65
C THR A 78 -14.13 -9.85 -12.69
N ILE A 79 -12.83 -9.63 -12.58
CA ILE A 79 -12.20 -8.51 -11.84
C ILE A 79 -11.34 -7.72 -12.83
N ARG A 80 -11.51 -6.38 -12.83
CA ARG A 80 -10.68 -5.43 -13.55
C ARG A 80 -10.62 -4.14 -12.72
N ASP A 81 -9.84 -4.18 -11.66
CA ASP A 81 -9.72 -3.07 -10.72
C ASP A 81 -8.44 -2.26 -10.99
N THR A 82 -8.56 -0.95 -10.85
CA THR A 82 -7.41 -0.04 -10.87
C THR A 82 -7.50 0.89 -9.68
N LEU A 83 -6.42 0.95 -8.90
CA LEU A 83 -6.25 1.88 -7.80
C LEU A 83 -5.04 2.77 -8.09
N ILE A 84 -5.13 4.05 -7.76
CA ILE A 84 -4.02 5.01 -7.88
C ILE A 84 -4.02 5.88 -6.62
N SER A 85 -2.86 6.02 -6.00
CA SER A 85 -2.62 6.94 -4.90
C SER A 85 -1.47 7.86 -5.25
N HIS A 86 -1.62 9.16 -4.98
CA HIS A 86 -0.54 10.13 -4.94
C HIS A 86 -0.32 10.52 -3.49
N PHE A 87 0.85 10.25 -2.95
CA PHE A 87 1.15 10.48 -1.54
C PHE A 87 2.55 11.09 -1.34
N ASP A 88 2.72 11.82 -0.25
CA ASP A 88 4.02 12.38 0.14
C ASP A 88 5.02 11.26 0.41
N LYS A 89 6.20 11.33 -0.19
CA LYS A 89 7.22 10.27 -0.13
C LYS A 89 7.82 10.03 1.25
N ASN A 90 7.70 10.99 2.19
CA ASN A 90 8.28 10.87 3.53
C ASN A 90 7.24 10.46 4.57
N THR A 91 6.03 11.00 4.47
CA THR A 91 4.95 10.78 5.45
C THR A 91 3.94 9.75 5.01
N PHE A 92 3.94 9.39 3.72
CA PHE A 92 2.94 8.52 3.05
C PHE A 92 1.50 9.06 3.13
N MET A 93 1.33 10.32 3.53
CA MET A 93 0.01 10.96 3.57
C MET A 93 -0.47 11.21 2.14
N PRO A 94 -1.68 10.73 1.79
CA PRO A 94 -2.19 10.85 0.44
C PRO A 94 -2.64 12.27 0.09
N TYR A 95 -2.35 12.73 -1.11
CA TYR A 95 -2.95 13.91 -1.72
C TYR A 95 -4.23 13.54 -2.47
N GLU A 96 -4.18 12.44 -3.19
CA GLU A 96 -5.32 11.89 -3.94
C GLU A 96 -5.29 10.38 -3.92
N PHE A 97 -6.48 9.80 -3.90
CA PHE A 97 -6.69 8.36 -4.10
C PHE A 97 -7.87 8.13 -5.02
N SER A 98 -7.69 7.28 -6.02
CA SER A 98 -8.79 6.83 -6.89
C SER A 98 -8.85 5.31 -6.96
N ARG A 99 -10.08 4.78 -7.02
CA ARG A 99 -10.36 3.38 -7.31
C ARG A 99 -11.42 3.29 -8.40
N LYS A 100 -11.12 2.52 -9.43
CA LYS A 100 -12.09 2.08 -10.45
C LYS A 100 -12.29 0.59 -10.27
N ALA A 101 -13.42 0.20 -9.71
CA ALA A 101 -13.81 -1.17 -9.50
C ALA A 101 -14.71 -1.66 -10.64
N HIS A 102 -14.32 -2.77 -11.24
CA HIS A 102 -15.13 -3.50 -12.22
C HIS A 102 -15.13 -4.96 -11.82
N GLU A 103 -16.13 -5.37 -11.05
CA GLU A 103 -16.26 -6.66 -10.43
C GLU A 103 -17.59 -7.31 -10.87
N GLY A 104 -17.57 -8.18 -11.88
CA GLY A 104 -18.78 -8.71 -12.51
C GLY A 104 -19.69 -7.58 -13.02
N ASN A 105 -20.89 -7.47 -12.45
CA ASN A 105 -21.87 -6.40 -12.76
C ASN A 105 -21.70 -5.16 -11.85
N TYR A 106 -20.71 -5.14 -11.00
CA TYR A 106 -20.45 -4.02 -10.09
C TYR A 106 -19.41 -3.09 -10.71
N HIS A 107 -19.84 -1.87 -11.07
CA HIS A 107 -18.98 -0.84 -11.65
C HIS A 107 -19.09 0.41 -10.79
N LYS A 108 -18.00 0.78 -10.13
CA LYS A 108 -17.97 1.93 -9.23
C LYS A 108 -16.61 2.64 -9.28
N THR A 109 -16.65 3.96 -9.24
CA THR A 109 -15.45 4.79 -9.05
C THR A 109 -15.53 5.53 -7.74
N PHE A 110 -14.35 5.71 -7.15
CA PHE A 110 -14.12 6.50 -5.97
C PHE A 110 -12.94 7.41 -6.26
N ASP A 111 -13.13 8.69 -6.14
CA ASP A 111 -12.09 9.68 -6.31
C ASP A 111 -12.07 10.55 -5.05
N TYR A 112 -10.95 10.53 -4.31
CA TYR A 112 -10.77 11.27 -3.07
C TYR A 112 -9.64 12.27 -3.21
N THR A 113 -9.87 13.51 -2.73
CA THR A 113 -8.86 14.57 -2.62
C THR A 113 -8.73 14.96 -1.15
N PHE A 114 -7.51 14.97 -0.63
CA PHE A 114 -7.20 15.26 0.78
C PHE A 114 -6.78 16.72 0.93
N HIS A 115 -7.54 17.49 1.68
CA HIS A 115 -7.30 18.90 1.99
C HIS A 115 -6.88 19.02 3.46
N TYR A 116 -5.59 19.00 3.72
CA TYR A 116 -5.04 19.00 5.08
C TYR A 116 -5.26 20.34 5.79
N ASP A 117 -5.17 21.46 5.06
CA ASP A 117 -5.39 22.81 5.62
C ASP A 117 -6.83 22.97 6.13
N ASP A 118 -7.79 22.40 5.41
CA ASP A 118 -9.21 22.43 5.78
C ASP A 118 -9.61 21.26 6.67
N SER A 119 -8.71 20.32 6.90
CA SER A 119 -8.96 19.07 7.63
C SER A 119 -10.15 18.26 7.09
N VAL A 120 -10.26 18.15 5.74
CA VAL A 120 -11.31 17.39 5.08
C VAL A 120 -10.79 16.55 3.93
N VAL A 121 -11.52 15.48 3.60
CA VAL A 121 -11.41 14.75 2.35
C VAL A 121 -12.69 14.95 1.55
N LEU A 122 -12.54 15.35 0.30
CA LEU A 122 -13.64 15.42 -0.65
C LEU A 122 -13.66 14.13 -1.47
N GLY A 123 -14.81 13.47 -1.53
CA GLY A 123 -15.02 12.23 -2.29
C GLY A 123 -16.05 12.44 -3.39
N ASP A 124 -15.74 12.01 -4.61
CA ASP A 124 -16.70 11.83 -5.69
C ASP A 124 -16.89 10.33 -5.94
N ILE A 125 -18.08 9.83 -5.66
CA ILE A 125 -18.41 8.43 -5.75
C ILE A 125 -19.47 8.22 -6.83
N HIS A 126 -19.13 7.44 -7.85
CA HIS A 126 -20.04 7.14 -8.93
C HIS A 126 -20.22 5.64 -9.10
N ARG A 127 -21.44 5.15 -8.91
CA ARG A 127 -21.86 3.79 -9.29
C ARG A 127 -22.61 3.85 -10.60
N ILE A 128 -22.01 3.33 -11.67
CA ILE A 128 -22.54 3.40 -13.03
C ILE A 128 -23.95 2.81 -13.10
N GLY A 129 -24.87 3.56 -13.69
CA GLY A 129 -26.28 3.17 -13.82
C GLY A 129 -27.11 3.23 -12.54
N LYS A 130 -26.55 3.71 -11.41
CA LYS A 130 -27.28 3.80 -10.13
C LYS A 130 -27.26 5.19 -9.50
N PHE A 131 -26.07 5.73 -9.14
CA PHE A 131 -25.96 7.04 -8.48
C PHE A 131 -24.59 7.66 -8.68
N ARG A 132 -24.53 9.00 -8.53
CA ARG A 132 -23.33 9.78 -8.27
C ARG A 132 -23.57 10.66 -7.06
N ARG A 133 -22.58 10.72 -6.15
CA ARG A 133 -22.64 11.58 -4.98
C ARG A 133 -21.27 12.12 -4.63
N THR A 134 -21.27 13.26 -3.95
CA THR A 134 -20.09 13.83 -3.31
C THR A 134 -20.19 13.65 -1.80
N ASP A 135 -19.08 13.26 -1.18
CA ASP A 135 -18.99 13.11 0.28
C ASP A 135 -17.90 14.06 0.79
N THR A 136 -18.15 14.67 1.96
CA THR A 136 -17.13 15.42 2.71
C THR A 136 -16.87 14.65 3.99
N VAL A 137 -15.62 14.24 4.20
CA VAL A 137 -15.20 13.47 5.37
C VAL A 137 -14.21 14.30 6.16
N LYS A 138 -14.45 14.48 7.46
CA LYS A 138 -13.53 15.20 8.35
C LYS A 138 -12.26 14.37 8.56
N LEU A 139 -11.09 14.96 8.27
CA LEU A 139 -9.79 14.36 8.60
C LEU A 139 -9.55 14.41 10.12
N LEU A 140 -9.05 13.30 10.64
CA LEU A 140 -8.73 13.13 12.06
C LEU A 140 -7.22 12.86 12.24
N GLY A 141 -6.38 13.83 11.85
CA GLY A 141 -4.92 13.67 11.89
C GLY A 141 -4.38 12.81 10.73
N GLN A 142 -3.29 12.08 10.96
CA GLN A 142 -2.65 11.27 9.92
C GLN A 142 -3.59 10.14 9.46
N THR A 143 -4.07 10.25 8.24
CA THR A 143 -5.01 9.31 7.63
C THR A 143 -4.47 8.85 6.28
N TYR A 144 -4.41 7.55 6.08
CA TYR A 144 -3.92 6.92 4.85
C TYR A 144 -5.07 6.49 3.95
N ASP A 145 -4.78 6.26 2.67
CA ASP A 145 -5.62 5.46 1.79
C ASP A 145 -5.16 3.98 1.76
N MET A 146 -5.85 3.15 0.97
CA MET A 146 -5.59 1.71 0.87
C MET A 146 -4.22 1.36 0.30
N LEU A 147 -3.63 2.21 -0.57
CA LEU A 147 -2.33 1.98 -1.18
C LEU A 147 -1.21 2.61 -0.36
N SER A 148 -1.38 3.85 0.09
CA SER A 148 -0.37 4.56 0.86
C SER A 148 -0.07 3.87 2.20
N VAL A 149 -1.09 3.30 2.88
CA VAL A 149 -0.88 2.52 4.10
C VAL A 149 -0.05 1.26 3.87
N ALA A 150 -0.21 0.61 2.72
CA ALA A 150 0.55 -0.61 2.39
C ALA A 150 2.05 -0.30 2.18
N TRP A 151 2.37 0.85 1.56
CA TRP A 151 3.75 1.31 1.40
C TRP A 151 4.32 1.84 2.71
N MET A 152 3.56 2.62 3.48
CA MET A 152 3.95 3.06 4.83
C MET A 152 4.31 1.87 5.73
N ALA A 153 3.55 0.78 5.67
CA ALA A 153 3.82 -0.41 6.47
C ALA A 153 5.18 -1.07 6.17
N ARG A 154 5.76 -0.88 4.98
CA ARG A 154 7.12 -1.33 4.64
C ARG A 154 8.20 -0.53 5.36
N GLU A 155 7.90 0.72 5.76
CA GLU A 155 8.83 1.62 6.47
C GLU A 155 8.82 1.42 7.99
N LEU A 156 7.91 0.61 8.51
CA LEU A 156 7.86 0.33 9.94
C LEU A 156 9.18 -0.29 10.42
N ASP A 157 9.69 0.22 11.51
CA ASP A 157 10.88 -0.33 12.16
C ASP A 157 10.50 -1.53 13.02
N PHE A 158 10.32 -2.70 12.35
CA PHE A 158 9.85 -3.93 13.00
C PHE A 158 10.81 -4.43 14.10
N ASP A 159 12.07 -4.00 14.12
CA ASP A 159 13.03 -4.40 15.16
C ASP A 159 12.72 -3.72 16.51
N LYS A 160 11.92 -2.66 16.52
CA LYS A 160 11.42 -2.00 17.75
C LYS A 160 10.20 -2.68 18.37
N TYR A 161 9.54 -3.57 17.63
CA TYR A 161 8.30 -4.19 18.09
C TYR A 161 8.52 -5.59 18.61
N GLN A 162 7.76 -5.94 19.64
CA GLN A 162 7.65 -7.30 20.14
C GLN A 162 6.49 -8.03 19.46
N LYS A 163 6.55 -9.36 19.44
CA LYS A 163 5.47 -10.17 18.90
C LYS A 163 4.15 -9.87 19.61
N ASN A 164 3.10 -9.63 18.85
CA ASN A 164 1.74 -9.24 19.22
C ASN A 164 1.56 -7.74 19.54
N ASP A 165 2.57 -6.91 19.40
CA ASP A 165 2.37 -5.47 19.48
C ASP A 165 1.39 -4.99 18.42
N LEU A 166 0.57 -4.00 18.80
CA LEU A 166 -0.41 -3.36 17.94
C LEU A 166 0.12 -2.01 17.50
N ILE A 167 0.26 -1.83 16.20
CA ILE A 167 0.73 -0.59 15.57
C ILE A 167 -0.51 0.15 15.07
N PRO A 168 -0.91 1.26 15.68
CA PRO A 168 -2.12 1.97 15.29
C PRO A 168 -1.97 2.58 13.89
N ILE A 169 -3.03 2.49 13.10
CA ILE A 169 -3.17 3.12 11.80
C ILE A 169 -4.56 3.73 11.65
N ARG A 170 -4.67 4.75 10.82
CA ARG A 170 -5.95 5.33 10.44
C ARG A 170 -6.08 5.34 8.94
N ILE A 171 -7.21 4.86 8.44
CA ILE A 171 -7.39 4.66 7.00
C ILE A 171 -8.78 5.14 6.54
N LEU A 172 -8.82 5.76 5.37
CA LEU A 172 -10.06 6.10 4.68
C LEU A 172 -10.48 4.93 3.78
N ILE A 173 -11.68 4.40 4.02
CA ILE A 173 -12.30 3.34 3.20
C ILE A 173 -13.77 3.73 2.96
N ASP A 174 -14.22 3.78 1.73
CA ASP A 174 -15.62 4.02 1.35
C ASP A 174 -16.24 5.25 2.06
N SER A 175 -15.55 6.39 2.03
CA SER A 175 -15.94 7.66 2.67
C SER A 175 -16.09 7.59 4.20
N LYS A 176 -15.43 6.64 4.84
CA LYS A 176 -15.35 6.53 6.31
C LYS A 176 -13.92 6.40 6.77
N ILE A 177 -13.61 7.05 7.88
CA ILE A 177 -12.30 6.90 8.53
C ILE A 177 -12.43 5.85 9.63
N TYR A 178 -11.48 4.92 9.62
CA TYR A 178 -11.38 3.84 10.58
C TYR A 178 -10.06 3.94 11.34
N ASP A 179 -10.13 3.86 12.67
CA ASP A 179 -8.97 3.62 13.54
C ASP A 179 -8.76 2.11 13.63
N LEU A 180 -7.69 1.64 13.05
CA LEU A 180 -7.34 0.22 12.94
C LEU A 180 -5.93 0.01 13.53
N TYR A 181 -5.41 -1.20 13.41
CA TYR A 181 -4.04 -1.53 13.77
C TYR A 181 -3.45 -2.59 12.87
N ILE A 182 -2.14 -2.66 12.88
CA ILE A 182 -1.35 -3.77 12.35
C ILE A 182 -0.81 -4.54 13.55
N ARG A 183 -1.13 -5.84 13.66
CA ARG A 183 -0.51 -6.71 14.67
C ARG A 183 0.77 -7.29 14.12
N TYR A 184 1.88 -7.07 14.83
CA TYR A 184 3.16 -7.67 14.48
C TYR A 184 3.22 -9.12 14.98
N LEU A 185 3.49 -10.07 14.08
CA LEU A 185 3.54 -11.50 14.37
C LEU A 185 4.96 -12.05 14.53
N GLY A 186 5.99 -11.19 14.36
CA GLY A 186 7.39 -11.56 14.51
C GLY A 186 8.06 -11.96 13.19
N VAL A 187 9.25 -12.53 13.29
CA VAL A 187 10.07 -13.01 12.17
C VAL A 187 9.88 -14.51 12.00
N VAL A 188 9.68 -14.95 10.77
CA VAL A 188 9.57 -16.38 10.43
C VAL A 188 10.47 -16.72 9.24
N LYS A 189 11.01 -17.94 9.20
CA LYS A 189 11.68 -18.50 8.02
C LYS A 189 10.64 -19.17 7.13
N SER A 190 10.48 -18.69 5.91
CA SER A 190 9.50 -19.20 4.96
C SER A 190 10.10 -19.40 3.58
N LYS A 191 9.60 -20.40 2.84
CA LYS A 191 9.90 -20.54 1.40
C LYS A 191 8.78 -19.87 0.61
N ILE A 192 9.02 -18.65 0.17
CA ILE A 192 8.05 -17.83 -0.57
C ILE A 192 8.72 -17.31 -1.85
N ALA A 193 7.97 -17.21 -2.93
CA ALA A 193 8.48 -16.72 -4.22
C ALA A 193 9.78 -17.43 -4.65
N GLY A 194 9.83 -18.75 -4.47
CA GLY A 194 10.94 -19.61 -4.87
C GLY A 194 12.17 -19.61 -3.94
N ARG A 195 12.27 -18.73 -2.94
CA ARG A 195 13.42 -18.60 -2.04
C ARG A 195 13.06 -18.87 -0.58
N LYS A 196 13.95 -19.55 0.17
CA LYS A 196 13.87 -19.68 1.63
C LYS A 196 14.54 -18.47 2.25
N GLN A 197 13.78 -17.69 3.04
CA GLN A 197 14.25 -16.42 3.60
C GLN A 197 13.54 -16.09 4.91
N GLU A 198 14.10 -15.18 5.67
CA GLU A 198 13.43 -14.58 6.84
C GLU A 198 12.45 -13.53 6.37
N CYS A 199 11.29 -13.48 7.03
CA CYS A 199 10.23 -12.54 6.72
C CYS A 199 9.70 -11.92 8.01
N TYR A 200 9.47 -10.61 8.00
CA TYR A 200 8.57 -9.97 8.95
C TYR A 200 7.14 -10.39 8.60
N VAL A 201 6.38 -10.79 9.60
CA VAL A 201 4.97 -11.16 9.40
C VAL A 201 4.09 -10.27 10.25
N PHE A 202 3.00 -9.80 9.66
CA PHE A 202 2.01 -9.02 10.37
C PHE A 202 0.60 -9.28 9.85
N SER A 203 -0.39 -8.90 10.66
CA SER A 203 -1.81 -9.03 10.36
C SER A 203 -2.50 -7.70 10.60
N PRO A 204 -3.00 -7.03 9.55
CA PRO A 204 -3.84 -5.85 9.72
C PRO A 204 -5.23 -6.25 10.23
N LEU A 205 -5.81 -5.39 11.08
CA LEU A 205 -7.25 -5.46 11.38
C LEU A 205 -8.02 -5.01 10.13
N LEU A 206 -8.88 -5.88 9.62
CA LEU A 206 -9.72 -5.59 8.46
C LEU A 206 -11.10 -5.09 8.87
N VAL A 207 -11.64 -4.16 8.11
CA VAL A 207 -13.05 -3.79 8.17
C VAL A 207 -13.85 -4.85 7.42
N GLU A 208 -14.96 -5.29 8.01
CA GLU A 208 -15.90 -6.18 7.34
C GLU A 208 -16.52 -5.49 6.13
N GLY A 209 -16.54 -6.18 4.98
CA GLY A 209 -17.00 -5.62 3.72
C GLY A 209 -17.49 -6.69 2.74
N GLU A 210 -17.65 -6.30 1.48
CA GLU A 210 -18.18 -7.17 0.42
C GLU A 210 -17.27 -8.37 0.09
N VAL A 211 -15.97 -8.26 0.35
CA VAL A 211 -14.98 -9.29 0.01
C VAL A 211 -14.38 -9.92 1.25
N PHE A 212 -13.96 -9.12 2.22
CA PHE A 212 -13.24 -9.60 3.40
C PHE A 212 -14.16 -9.81 4.59
N LYS A 213 -13.93 -10.91 5.30
CA LYS A 213 -14.40 -11.03 6.69
C LYS A 213 -13.59 -10.05 7.53
N GLY A 214 -14.25 -9.23 8.34
CA GLY A 214 -13.58 -8.34 9.29
C GLY A 214 -12.63 -9.10 10.23
N GLY A 215 -11.87 -8.36 11.06
CA GLY A 215 -10.93 -8.95 11.99
C GLY A 215 -9.54 -9.22 11.39
N GLU A 216 -8.71 -10.00 12.09
CA GLU A 216 -7.32 -10.31 11.70
C GLU A 216 -7.26 -11.51 10.73
N ASN A 217 -8.01 -11.42 9.64
CA ASN A 217 -8.14 -12.49 8.66
C ASN A 217 -7.20 -12.36 7.45
N MET A 218 -6.20 -11.46 7.54
CA MET A 218 -5.15 -11.28 6.55
C MET A 218 -3.78 -11.44 7.20
N LYS A 219 -2.84 -12.03 6.48
CA LYS A 219 -1.42 -12.07 6.84
C LYS A 219 -0.58 -11.58 5.68
N ILE A 220 0.46 -10.83 6.01
CA ILE A 220 1.39 -10.25 5.05
C ILE A 220 2.80 -10.63 5.46
N TRP A 221 3.60 -11.09 4.51
CA TRP A 221 5.01 -11.42 4.67
C TRP A 221 5.85 -10.41 3.91
N LEU A 222 6.68 -9.65 4.61
CA LEU A 222 7.70 -8.78 4.02
C LEU A 222 9.06 -9.47 4.07
N SER A 223 9.88 -9.28 3.06
CA SER A 223 11.28 -9.69 3.13
C SER A 223 12.00 -8.96 4.26
N LYS A 224 12.88 -9.70 4.99
CA LYS A 224 13.74 -9.10 6.03
C LYS A 224 15.07 -8.68 5.41
N ASP A 225 15.00 -7.81 4.44
CA ASP A 225 16.11 -7.15 3.75
C ASP A 225 15.84 -5.65 3.64
N GLU A 226 16.72 -4.92 2.98
CA GLU A 226 16.60 -3.48 2.79
C GLU A 226 15.40 -3.06 1.94
N TYR A 227 14.93 -3.92 1.01
CA TYR A 227 13.81 -3.63 0.11
C TYR A 227 12.44 -3.85 0.78
N ARG A 228 12.37 -4.69 1.83
CA ARG A 228 11.12 -5.02 2.53
C ARG A 228 9.95 -5.32 1.57
N LEU A 229 10.24 -6.16 0.58
CA LEU A 229 9.26 -6.52 -0.44
C LEU A 229 8.09 -7.29 0.17
N PRO A 230 6.85 -6.93 -0.16
CA PRO A 230 5.70 -7.78 0.14
C PRO A 230 5.78 -9.08 -0.66
N LEU A 231 6.22 -10.16 -0.04
CA LEU A 231 6.46 -11.44 -0.71
C LEU A 231 5.19 -12.25 -0.91
N MET A 232 4.29 -12.15 0.06
CA MET A 232 3.02 -12.85 0.03
C MET A 232 1.99 -12.12 0.89
N VAL A 233 0.77 -12.08 0.40
CA VAL A 233 -0.44 -11.72 1.15
C VAL A 233 -1.38 -12.90 1.09
N GLU A 234 -1.92 -13.32 2.23
CA GLU A 234 -2.96 -14.34 2.34
C GLU A 234 -4.13 -13.79 3.14
N ALA A 235 -5.34 -13.91 2.63
CA ALA A 235 -6.53 -13.40 3.29
C ALA A 235 -7.69 -14.39 3.20
N LYS A 236 -8.45 -14.49 4.30
CA LYS A 236 -9.76 -15.15 4.29
C LYS A 236 -10.79 -14.19 3.72
N ILE A 237 -11.53 -14.64 2.74
CA ILE A 237 -12.66 -13.93 2.16
C ILE A 237 -13.97 -14.56 2.59
N LEU A 238 -15.10 -14.01 2.20
CA LEU A 238 -16.43 -14.54 2.58
C LEU A 238 -16.58 -16.01 2.22
N VAL A 239 -16.04 -16.41 1.07
CA VAL A 239 -16.02 -17.81 0.61
C VAL A 239 -14.59 -18.20 0.27
N GLY A 240 -13.99 -19.05 1.11
CA GLY A 240 -12.62 -19.55 0.91
C GLY A 240 -11.52 -18.58 1.33
N SER A 241 -10.40 -18.61 0.63
CA SER A 241 -9.22 -17.78 0.87
C SER A 241 -8.56 -17.38 -0.45
N VAL A 242 -7.88 -16.25 -0.41
CA VAL A 242 -7.06 -15.76 -1.53
C VAL A 242 -5.62 -15.60 -1.08
N LYS A 243 -4.71 -15.73 -2.02
CA LYS A 243 -3.28 -15.55 -1.81
C LYS A 243 -2.67 -14.82 -3.00
N ALA A 244 -1.90 -13.79 -2.76
CA ALA A 244 -1.07 -13.13 -3.76
C ALA A 244 0.40 -13.41 -3.44
N ILE A 245 1.16 -13.92 -4.40
CA ILE A 245 2.59 -14.26 -4.25
C ILE A 245 3.39 -13.48 -5.27
N LEU A 246 4.45 -12.81 -4.82
CA LEU A 246 5.36 -12.05 -5.66
C LEU A 246 5.98 -12.95 -6.74
N ASP A 247 5.83 -12.55 -8.00
CA ASP A 247 6.56 -13.12 -9.13
C ASP A 247 7.85 -12.33 -9.33
N ARG A 248 8.95 -12.86 -8.80
CA ARG A 248 10.26 -12.21 -8.88
C ARG A 248 10.76 -12.06 -10.30
N SER A 249 10.41 -12.97 -11.18
CA SER A 249 10.87 -12.97 -12.58
C SER A 249 10.19 -11.90 -13.42
N ALA A 250 9.00 -11.48 -13.02
CA ALA A 250 8.21 -10.46 -13.69
C ALA A 250 8.29 -9.07 -12.98
N SER A 251 8.95 -9.01 -11.81
CA SER A 251 9.06 -7.79 -11.01
C SER A 251 10.40 -7.11 -11.21
N LYS A 252 10.40 -5.76 -11.07
CA LYS A 252 11.61 -4.92 -11.11
C LYS A 252 11.67 -4.11 -9.84
N TYR A 253 12.76 -4.26 -9.08
CA TYR A 253 12.99 -3.56 -7.81
C TYR A 253 14.49 -3.56 -7.49
N GLY A 254 14.95 -2.54 -6.75
CA GLY A 254 16.37 -2.35 -6.45
C GLY A 254 17.17 -1.82 -7.65
N ASP A 255 18.48 -1.73 -7.48
CA ASP A 255 19.38 -1.37 -8.57
C ASP A 255 19.41 -2.51 -9.58
N PHE A 256 19.05 -2.23 -10.83
CA PHE A 256 19.09 -3.18 -11.95
C PHE A 256 20.55 -3.44 -12.40
N THR A 257 21.38 -3.93 -11.49
CA THR A 257 22.70 -4.44 -11.83
C THR A 257 22.70 -5.94 -11.64
N GLU A 258 22.15 -6.66 -12.63
CA GLU A 258 22.60 -8.00 -13.05
C GLU A 258 22.35 -8.15 -14.55
#